data_83c66c8212db7dee13ef93f63bcb0f8b
#
_entry.id   83c66c8212db7dee13ef93f63bcb0f8b
#
_cell.length_a   1.000
_cell.length_b   1.000
_cell.length_c   1.000
_cell.angle_alpha   90.00
_cell.angle_beta   90.00
_cell.angle_gamma   90.00
#
_symmetry.space_group_name_H-M   'P 1'
#
loop_
_entity.id
_entity.type
_entity.pdbx_description
1 polymer ?
#
loop_
_entity_poly.entity_id
_entity_poly.type
_entity_poly.pdbx_seq_one_letter_code
_entity_poly.pdbx_strand_id
1 'polypeptide(L)'
;LLTFKESSLEYTGKTPALSYQNHVEGMNVSFDNSTTPKEAGSYKTNVDVCFSTDDYSTSVEIPCEYTITKAPLSVIAEDAHRSYKEENPQFACSYIGFKNGETSEALDVQPTIYTTANTESNAGTYPIYCSGAEARNYELNYKQGTLTIDKADQEITWEQEFDNVTVGDNIELTASSNSGLPVKYRSTDLSSVMISTKNGKSYAYIIKPSTVVLSAYQSGNNNYNEANDVNKFINITATGIDSITNDENTNCIYYNLNGQRIDKPAKGIVIVKTGEKVNKVLTK
;
A
#
# COMPACT_ATOMS: atom_id res chain seq x y z
N LEU A 1 18.72 -48.51 42.92
CA LEU A 1 18.47 -48.35 41.50
C LEU A 1 19.21 -47.12 41.00
N LEU A 2 20.12 -47.26 40.03
CA LEU A 2 20.83 -46.14 39.45
C LEU A 2 19.90 -45.47 38.40
N THR A 3 19.68 -44.21 38.53
CA THR A 3 18.90 -43.43 37.54
C THR A 3 19.64 -42.16 37.20
N PHE A 4 19.41 -41.61 36.00
CA PHE A 4 19.88 -40.27 35.69
C PHE A 4 19.17 -39.25 36.57
N LYS A 5 19.88 -38.18 36.97
CA LYS A 5 19.34 -37.08 37.77
C LYS A 5 18.23 -36.37 36.99
N GLU A 6 18.43 -36.24 35.67
CA GLU A 6 17.47 -35.73 34.71
C GLU A 6 17.35 -36.71 33.57
N SER A 7 16.22 -37.40 33.45
CA SER A 7 15.93 -38.34 32.36
C SER A 7 15.33 -37.64 31.12
N SER A 8 15.00 -36.35 31.21
CA SER A 8 14.49 -35.53 30.11
C SER A 8 15.28 -34.23 30.06
N LEU A 9 15.92 -33.97 28.96
CA LEU A 9 16.79 -32.81 28.70
C LEU A 9 16.28 -32.07 27.48
N GLU A 10 16.31 -30.73 27.48
CA GLU A 10 15.98 -29.95 26.28
C GLU A 10 17.20 -29.95 25.32
N TYR A 11 16.92 -29.98 24.02
CA TYR A 11 17.94 -29.82 22.98
C TYR A 11 18.67 -28.47 23.12
N THR A 12 20.00 -28.52 23.12
CA THR A 12 20.87 -27.35 23.28
C THR A 12 21.84 -27.13 22.10
N GLY A 13 21.81 -28.01 21.09
CA GLY A 13 22.81 -28.06 20.02
C GLY A 13 24.16 -28.63 20.45
N LYS A 14 24.29 -29.07 21.69
CA LYS A 14 25.51 -29.68 22.26
C LYS A 14 25.21 -31.05 22.83
N THR A 15 26.24 -31.90 22.92
CA THR A 15 26.16 -33.16 23.60
C THR A 15 25.72 -32.96 25.06
N PRO A 16 24.63 -33.63 25.51
CA PRO A 16 24.16 -33.46 26.90
C PRO A 16 25.15 -34.03 27.91
N ALA A 17 25.30 -33.31 29.04
CA ALA A 17 26.05 -33.81 30.17
C ALA A 17 25.11 -34.61 31.08
N LEU A 18 25.13 -35.92 30.98
CA LEU A 18 24.32 -36.80 31.84
C LEU A 18 24.94 -36.89 33.21
N SER A 19 24.14 -36.83 34.27
CA SER A 19 24.53 -36.98 35.64
C SER A 19 23.61 -37.96 36.40
N TYR A 20 24.12 -38.59 37.44
CA TYR A 20 23.41 -39.63 38.18
C TYR A 20 22.86 -39.15 39.51
N GLN A 21 21.77 -39.77 39.93
CA GLN A 21 21.24 -39.68 41.28
C GLN A 21 21.55 -40.97 42.04
N ASN A 22 21.95 -40.85 43.29
CA ASN A 22 22.33 -41.88 44.28
C ASN A 22 23.80 -42.33 44.21
N HIS A 23 24.56 -41.79 45.14
CA HIS A 23 25.87 -42.31 45.51
C HIS A 23 25.69 -43.38 46.60
N VAL A 24 26.20 -44.55 46.31
CA VAL A 24 26.51 -45.55 47.36
C VAL A 24 27.99 -45.40 47.65
N GLU A 25 28.36 -45.33 48.92
CA GLU A 25 29.75 -45.21 49.34
C GLU A 25 30.58 -46.38 48.77
N GLY A 26 31.73 -46.07 48.14
CA GLY A 26 32.57 -47.06 47.45
C GLY A 26 32.15 -47.37 45.99
N MET A 27 31.13 -46.68 45.45
CA MET A 27 30.68 -46.88 44.06
C MET A 27 31.25 -45.75 43.17
N ASN A 28 32.04 -46.13 42.17
CA ASN A 28 32.46 -45.24 41.08
C ASN A 28 31.56 -45.50 39.86
N VAL A 29 30.94 -44.43 39.35
CA VAL A 29 30.13 -44.50 38.13
C VAL A 29 30.90 -43.77 37.04
N SER A 30 31.19 -44.49 35.96
CA SER A 30 31.76 -43.91 34.76
C SER A 30 30.78 -44.03 33.59
N PHE A 31 30.78 -42.99 32.77
CA PHE A 31 29.95 -42.91 31.59
C PHE A 31 30.72 -42.23 30.48
N ASP A 32 30.82 -42.89 29.33
CA ASP A 32 31.42 -42.29 28.12
C ASP A 32 30.43 -41.41 27.40
N ASN A 33 30.57 -40.10 27.58
CA ASN A 33 29.76 -39.12 26.88
C ASN A 33 30.15 -38.89 25.42
N SER A 34 31.23 -39.49 24.92
CA SER A 34 31.75 -39.27 23.57
C SER A 34 30.79 -39.74 22.46
N THR A 35 29.98 -40.76 22.76
CA THR A 35 28.99 -41.37 21.84
C THR A 35 27.56 -40.90 22.08
N THR A 36 27.35 -39.99 23.03
CA THR A 36 26.00 -39.50 23.39
C THR A 36 25.42 -38.70 22.24
N PRO A 37 24.25 -39.09 21.69
CA PRO A 37 23.54 -38.30 20.69
C PRO A 37 23.20 -36.90 21.21
N LYS A 38 23.25 -35.92 20.29
CA LYS A 38 22.91 -34.54 20.60
C LYS A 38 21.52 -34.12 20.09
N GLU A 39 20.94 -34.88 19.17
CA GLU A 39 19.63 -34.62 18.56
C GLU A 39 18.49 -34.99 19.49
N ALA A 40 17.31 -34.38 19.27
CA ALA A 40 16.07 -34.73 19.98
C ALA A 40 15.67 -36.19 19.68
N GLY A 41 15.31 -36.92 20.71
CA GLY A 41 14.94 -38.34 20.62
C GLY A 41 14.98 -39.05 21.95
N SER A 42 14.57 -40.32 21.97
CA SER A 42 14.67 -41.21 23.13
C SER A 42 15.82 -42.16 22.94
N TYR A 43 16.68 -42.28 23.94
CA TYR A 43 17.93 -43.01 23.86
C TYR A 43 18.08 -43.98 25.01
N LYS A 44 18.79 -45.10 24.73
CA LYS A 44 19.25 -46.09 25.72
C LYS A 44 20.76 -46.11 25.70
N THR A 45 21.36 -46.10 26.84
CA THR A 45 22.81 -46.21 27.00
C THR A 45 23.15 -47.08 28.18
N ASN A 46 24.32 -47.72 28.15
CA ASN A 46 24.83 -48.50 29.28
C ASN A 46 25.78 -47.60 30.11
N VAL A 47 25.67 -47.74 31.41
CA VAL A 47 26.48 -47.03 32.39
C VAL A 47 27.33 -48.08 33.12
N ASP A 48 28.65 -47.87 33.13
CA ASP A 48 29.55 -48.71 33.87
C ASP A 48 29.60 -48.29 35.33
N VAL A 49 29.19 -49.20 36.18
CA VAL A 49 29.25 -49.02 37.64
C VAL A 49 30.35 -49.91 38.20
N CYS A 50 31.40 -49.26 38.71
CA CYS A 50 32.52 -49.98 39.32
C CYS A 50 32.39 -49.93 40.85
N PHE A 51 32.47 -51.07 41.46
CA PHE A 51 32.61 -51.23 42.88
C PHE A 51 34.05 -51.67 43.19
N SER A 52 34.75 -50.94 44.02
CA SER A 52 36.09 -51.26 44.43
C SER A 52 36.27 -51.13 45.92
N THR A 53 36.86 -52.13 46.55
CA THR A 53 37.37 -52.12 47.91
C THR A 53 38.87 -52.42 47.87
N ASP A 54 39.58 -52.36 49.01
CA ASP A 54 41.02 -52.63 48.99
C ASP A 54 41.41 -54.01 48.46
N ASP A 55 40.48 -54.98 48.51
CA ASP A 55 40.73 -56.38 48.13
C ASP A 55 39.94 -56.87 46.89
N TYR A 56 38.97 -56.07 46.31
CA TYR A 56 38.09 -56.52 45.30
C TYR A 56 37.61 -55.36 44.39
N SER A 57 37.61 -55.58 43.07
CA SER A 57 37.04 -54.69 42.08
C SER A 57 36.14 -55.46 41.11
N THR A 58 34.96 -54.96 40.88
CA THR A 58 34.02 -55.48 39.85
C THR A 58 33.31 -54.34 39.15
N SER A 59 32.92 -54.57 37.91
CA SER A 59 32.10 -53.61 37.14
C SER A 59 30.83 -54.28 36.63
N VAL A 60 29.74 -53.53 36.55
CA VAL A 60 28.45 -53.95 35.99
C VAL A 60 27.94 -52.87 35.07
N GLU A 61 27.55 -53.23 33.85
CA GLU A 61 26.86 -52.37 32.94
C GLU A 61 25.36 -52.30 33.30
N ILE A 62 24.84 -51.10 33.53
CA ILE A 62 23.43 -50.86 33.83
C ILE A 62 22.79 -50.10 32.68
N PRO A 63 21.75 -50.66 31.99
CA PRO A 63 21.04 -49.92 30.95
C PRO A 63 20.23 -48.78 31.55
N CYS A 64 20.42 -47.59 31.03
CA CYS A 64 19.70 -46.37 31.39
C CYS A 64 19.02 -45.72 30.18
N GLU A 65 17.88 -45.13 30.40
CA GLU A 65 17.11 -44.42 29.32
C GLU A 65 17.07 -42.91 29.62
N TYR A 66 17.16 -42.11 28.57
CA TYR A 66 16.97 -40.65 28.65
C TYR A 66 16.33 -40.14 27.37
N THR A 67 15.73 -38.92 27.46
CA THR A 67 15.09 -38.27 26.30
C THR A 67 15.70 -36.89 26.15
N ILE A 68 16.01 -36.51 24.91
CA ILE A 68 16.28 -35.13 24.52
C ILE A 68 15.01 -34.60 23.88
N THR A 69 14.35 -33.66 24.53
CA THR A 69 13.13 -33.03 24.02
C THR A 69 13.49 -31.93 23.00
N LYS A 70 12.59 -31.67 22.07
CA LYS A 70 12.75 -30.57 21.11
C LYS A 70 12.80 -29.22 21.86
N ALA A 71 13.67 -28.32 21.37
CA ALA A 71 13.71 -26.95 21.85
C ALA A 71 12.63 -26.10 21.17
N PRO A 72 12.01 -25.13 21.87
CA PRO A 72 11.04 -24.25 21.23
C PRO A 72 11.72 -23.29 20.24
N LEU A 73 11.15 -23.18 19.03
CA LEU A 73 11.60 -22.26 17.99
C LEU A 73 10.39 -21.48 17.44
N SER A 74 10.41 -20.16 17.60
CA SER A 74 9.41 -19.29 17.00
C SER A 74 9.80 -18.96 15.56
N VAL A 75 8.88 -19.19 14.61
CA VAL A 75 8.97 -18.79 13.21
C VAL A 75 8.00 -17.63 13.01
N ILE A 76 8.53 -16.45 12.74
CA ILE A 76 7.78 -15.19 12.76
C ILE A 76 7.76 -14.64 11.33
N ALA A 77 6.57 -14.52 10.71
CA ALA A 77 6.45 -13.81 9.44
C ALA A 77 6.75 -12.33 9.64
N GLU A 78 7.56 -11.76 8.77
CA GLU A 78 7.89 -10.34 8.81
C GLU A 78 6.77 -9.49 8.24
N ASP A 79 6.62 -8.27 8.75
CA ASP A 79 5.68 -7.29 8.22
C ASP A 79 6.16 -6.79 6.84
N ALA A 80 5.21 -6.47 5.97
CA ALA A 80 5.47 -5.99 4.63
C ALA A 80 4.49 -4.88 4.22
N HIS A 81 4.89 -4.08 3.25
CA HIS A 81 4.10 -2.97 2.73
C HIS A 81 4.09 -2.98 1.21
N ARG A 82 3.00 -2.50 0.62
CA ARG A 82 2.87 -2.14 -0.78
C ARG A 82 1.72 -1.16 -0.98
N SER A 83 1.68 -0.49 -2.12
CA SER A 83 0.53 0.34 -2.50
C SER A 83 -0.58 -0.51 -3.13
N TYR A 84 -1.78 0.02 -3.15
CA TYR A 84 -2.92 -0.57 -3.85
C TYR A 84 -2.59 -0.77 -5.34
N LYS A 85 -2.97 -1.93 -5.89
CA LYS A 85 -2.68 -2.40 -7.26
C LYS A 85 -1.23 -2.85 -7.53
N GLU A 86 -0.31 -2.69 -6.62
CA GLU A 86 1.02 -3.29 -6.76
C GLU A 86 1.00 -4.79 -6.44
N GLU A 87 2.01 -5.50 -6.89
CA GLU A 87 2.21 -6.90 -6.54
C GLU A 87 2.71 -7.03 -5.10
N ASN A 88 2.41 -8.16 -4.47
CA ASN A 88 2.96 -8.44 -3.15
C ASN A 88 4.48 -8.56 -3.22
N PRO A 89 5.21 -7.97 -2.25
CA PRO A 89 6.66 -8.14 -2.17
C PRO A 89 6.99 -9.61 -1.83
N GLN A 90 8.26 -9.96 -1.96
CA GLN A 90 8.76 -11.24 -1.44
C GLN A 90 8.68 -11.20 0.08
N PHE A 91 7.92 -12.13 0.66
CA PHE A 91 7.80 -12.26 2.10
C PHE A 91 9.00 -12.98 2.71
N ALA A 92 9.33 -12.62 3.95
CA ALA A 92 10.39 -13.23 4.72
C ALA A 92 9.88 -13.65 6.10
N CYS A 93 10.65 -14.48 6.79
CA CYS A 93 10.44 -14.80 8.19
C CYS A 93 11.74 -14.71 8.98
N SER A 94 11.61 -14.41 10.25
CA SER A 94 12.67 -14.43 11.24
C SER A 94 12.45 -15.56 12.25
N TYR A 95 13.50 -15.89 12.99
CA TYR A 95 13.51 -17.02 13.88
C TYR A 95 14.04 -16.61 15.26
N ILE A 96 13.36 -17.07 16.31
CA ILE A 96 13.80 -16.86 17.70
C ILE A 96 13.78 -18.19 18.42
N GLY A 97 14.96 -18.62 18.93
CA GLY A 97 15.09 -19.83 19.71
C GLY A 97 16.10 -20.83 19.21
N PHE A 98 16.79 -20.59 18.10
CA PHE A 98 17.90 -21.45 17.67
C PHE A 98 18.96 -21.57 18.77
N LYS A 99 19.46 -22.78 18.93
CA LYS A 99 20.46 -23.11 19.94
C LYS A 99 21.87 -23.14 19.33
N ASN A 100 22.87 -22.89 20.15
CA ASN A 100 24.30 -23.02 19.79
C ASN A 100 24.72 -22.31 18.49
N GLY A 101 24.07 -21.17 18.13
CA GLY A 101 24.40 -20.42 16.92
C GLY A 101 23.84 -21.03 15.62
N GLU A 102 22.93 -21.99 15.70
CA GLU A 102 22.25 -22.53 14.52
C GLU A 102 21.39 -21.45 13.85
N THR A 103 21.12 -21.67 12.56
CA THR A 103 20.33 -20.79 11.69
C THR A 103 19.20 -21.56 11.03
N SER A 104 18.49 -20.94 10.10
CA SER A 104 17.44 -21.60 9.31
C SER A 104 17.94 -22.84 8.54
N GLU A 105 19.22 -23.02 8.36
CA GLU A 105 19.81 -24.22 7.77
C GLU A 105 19.62 -25.48 8.64
N ALA A 106 19.31 -25.31 9.93
CA ALA A 106 18.99 -26.41 10.84
C ALA A 106 17.54 -26.93 10.69
N LEU A 107 16.73 -26.32 9.83
CA LEU A 107 15.40 -26.82 9.48
C LEU A 107 15.52 -27.90 8.39
N ASP A 108 14.80 -28.99 8.55
CA ASP A 108 14.72 -30.07 7.56
C ASP A 108 13.90 -29.64 6.34
N VAL A 109 12.85 -28.80 6.56
CA VAL A 109 12.03 -28.18 5.52
C VAL A 109 11.85 -26.70 5.86
N GLN A 110 12.07 -25.83 4.88
CA GLN A 110 11.87 -24.38 5.04
C GLN A 110 10.37 -24.02 5.07
N PRO A 111 9.96 -22.98 5.81
CA PRO A 111 8.57 -22.57 5.85
C PRO A 111 8.10 -21.99 4.52
N THR A 112 6.85 -22.24 4.18
CA THR A 112 6.11 -21.50 3.15
C THR A 112 5.49 -20.28 3.77
N ILE A 113 5.68 -19.12 3.12
CA ILE A 113 5.17 -17.83 3.59
C ILE A 113 4.15 -17.32 2.57
N TYR A 114 2.95 -16.96 3.03
CA TYR A 114 1.85 -16.56 2.15
C TYR A 114 0.88 -15.60 2.82
N THR A 115 0.08 -14.93 2.00
CA THR A 115 -1.07 -14.12 2.41
C THR A 115 -2.26 -14.43 1.50
N THR A 116 -3.46 -14.08 1.94
CA THR A 116 -4.67 -14.16 1.08
C THR A 116 -4.85 -12.91 0.22
N ALA A 117 -4.10 -11.83 0.50
CA ALA A 117 -4.16 -10.61 -0.29
C ALA A 117 -3.50 -10.78 -1.66
N ASN A 118 -4.10 -10.18 -2.68
CA ASN A 118 -3.61 -10.11 -4.05
C ASN A 118 -3.66 -8.67 -4.58
N THR A 119 -3.31 -8.43 -5.83
CA THR A 119 -3.28 -7.09 -6.46
C THR A 119 -4.63 -6.36 -6.44
N GLU A 120 -5.75 -7.10 -6.37
CA GLU A 120 -7.11 -6.53 -6.30
C GLU A 120 -7.59 -6.28 -4.87
N SER A 121 -6.83 -6.70 -3.85
CA SER A 121 -7.18 -6.47 -2.44
C SER A 121 -7.14 -4.98 -2.11
N ASN A 122 -8.18 -4.49 -1.42
CA ASN A 122 -8.29 -3.08 -1.03
C ASN A 122 -7.16 -2.64 -0.09
N ALA A 123 -6.92 -1.34 0.00
CA ALA A 123 -6.04 -0.77 1.03
C ALA A 123 -6.54 -1.16 2.42
N GLY A 124 -5.60 -1.55 3.30
CA GLY A 124 -5.87 -2.10 4.62
C GLY A 124 -4.80 -3.08 5.07
N THR A 125 -5.07 -3.86 6.10
CA THR A 125 -4.12 -4.81 6.68
C THR A 125 -4.57 -6.25 6.47
N TYR A 126 -3.63 -7.11 6.14
CA TYR A 126 -3.84 -8.54 5.86
C TYR A 126 -2.79 -9.38 6.58
N PRO A 127 -3.15 -10.55 7.11
CA PRO A 127 -2.17 -11.41 7.76
C PRO A 127 -1.21 -12.03 6.76
N ILE A 128 0.06 -12.15 7.16
CA ILE A 128 1.08 -12.96 6.50
C ILE A 128 1.28 -14.20 7.37
N TYR A 129 1.15 -15.37 6.79
CA TYR A 129 1.27 -16.65 7.48
C TYR A 129 2.59 -17.34 7.12
N CYS A 130 3.16 -18.06 8.10
CA CYS A 130 4.19 -19.05 7.89
C CYS A 130 3.63 -20.43 8.23
N SER A 131 4.00 -21.46 7.47
CA SER A 131 3.61 -22.83 7.75
C SER A 131 4.51 -23.84 7.04
N GLY A 132 4.39 -25.11 7.41
CA GLY A 132 4.99 -26.23 6.67
C GLY A 132 6.49 -26.42 6.86
N ALA A 133 7.13 -25.71 7.79
CA ALA A 133 8.50 -26.01 8.16
C ALA A 133 8.56 -27.32 8.97
N GLU A 134 9.66 -28.05 8.84
CA GLU A 134 9.95 -29.23 9.65
C GLU A 134 11.32 -29.07 10.31
N ALA A 135 11.42 -29.54 11.54
CA ALA A 135 12.66 -29.54 12.30
C ALA A 135 12.75 -30.73 13.23
N ARG A 136 13.84 -31.46 13.14
CA ARG A 136 14.11 -32.61 13.97
C ARG A 136 14.24 -32.23 15.46
N ASN A 137 14.98 -31.15 15.70
CA ASN A 137 15.41 -30.74 17.03
C ASN A 137 14.57 -29.62 17.64
N TYR A 138 13.60 -29.07 16.89
CA TYR A 138 12.81 -27.93 17.31
C TYR A 138 11.32 -28.20 17.27
N GLU A 139 10.61 -27.67 18.26
CA GLU A 139 9.16 -27.55 18.26
C GLU A 139 8.80 -26.15 17.70
N LEU A 140 8.12 -26.14 16.54
CA LEU A 140 7.90 -24.92 15.76
C LEU A 140 6.63 -24.20 16.19
N ASN A 141 6.76 -22.93 16.58
CA ASN A 141 5.67 -22.04 16.93
C ASN A 141 5.58 -20.90 15.90
N TYR A 142 4.50 -20.87 15.10
CA TYR A 142 4.31 -19.87 14.07
C TYR A 142 3.64 -18.61 14.59
N LYS A 143 4.19 -17.44 14.21
CA LYS A 143 3.59 -16.13 14.45
C LYS A 143 3.34 -15.43 13.12
N GLN A 144 2.17 -14.81 13.04
CA GLN A 144 1.77 -14.05 11.86
C GLN A 144 2.47 -12.70 11.81
N GLY A 145 2.79 -12.24 10.59
CA GLY A 145 3.11 -10.86 10.26
C GLY A 145 1.92 -10.16 9.63
N THR A 146 2.11 -8.91 9.26
CA THR A 146 1.09 -8.04 8.68
C THR A 146 1.55 -7.49 7.33
N LEU A 147 0.76 -7.72 6.29
CA LEU A 147 0.87 -6.96 5.05
C LEU A 147 -0.01 -5.71 5.15
N THR A 148 0.58 -4.53 5.07
CA THR A 148 -0.14 -3.27 4.94
C THR A 148 -0.22 -2.89 3.47
N ILE A 149 -1.43 -2.73 2.96
CA ILE A 149 -1.70 -2.18 1.63
C ILE A 149 -2.09 -0.72 1.83
N ASP A 150 -1.20 0.17 1.43
CA ASP A 150 -1.42 1.60 1.49
C ASP A 150 -2.30 2.07 0.34
N LYS A 151 -2.96 3.22 0.49
CA LYS A 151 -3.66 3.85 -0.64
C LYS A 151 -2.65 4.23 -1.71
N ALA A 152 -3.01 3.98 -2.97
CA ALA A 152 -2.22 4.45 -4.09
C ALA A 152 -2.44 5.95 -4.33
N ASP A 153 -1.42 6.64 -4.78
CA ASP A 153 -1.53 8.00 -5.26
C ASP A 153 -2.20 8.03 -6.63
N GLN A 154 -2.82 9.16 -6.94
CA GLN A 154 -3.45 9.39 -8.23
C GLN A 154 -3.15 10.79 -8.75
N GLU A 155 -3.20 10.93 -10.06
CA GLU A 155 -2.94 12.18 -10.77
C GLU A 155 -4.09 12.51 -11.70
N ILE A 156 -4.37 13.81 -11.82
CA ILE A 156 -5.35 14.34 -12.77
C ILE A 156 -4.59 14.88 -13.97
N THR A 157 -5.00 14.44 -15.16
CA THR A 157 -4.57 14.99 -16.44
C THR A 157 -5.69 15.81 -17.05
N TRP A 158 -5.40 17.07 -17.39
CA TRP A 158 -6.35 17.98 -18.02
C TRP A 158 -5.66 18.80 -19.12
N GLU A 159 -5.66 18.29 -20.33
CA GLU A 159 -4.97 18.91 -21.47
C GLU A 159 -5.85 19.91 -22.23
N GLN A 160 -7.16 19.96 -21.90
CA GLN A 160 -8.12 20.87 -22.52
C GLN A 160 -7.67 22.33 -22.43
N GLU A 161 -7.69 23.06 -23.54
CA GLU A 161 -7.47 24.48 -23.60
C GLU A 161 -8.79 25.26 -23.66
N PHE A 162 -8.79 26.50 -23.19
CA PHE A 162 -9.97 27.37 -23.08
C PHE A 162 -9.74 28.68 -23.84
N ASP A 163 -9.56 28.55 -25.15
CA ASP A 163 -9.37 29.69 -26.05
C ASP A 163 -10.71 30.27 -26.50
N ASN A 164 -10.80 31.60 -26.58
CA ASN A 164 -11.95 32.33 -27.11
C ASN A 164 -13.28 31.98 -26.40
N VAL A 165 -13.27 31.76 -25.11
CA VAL A 165 -14.47 31.47 -24.34
C VAL A 165 -15.35 32.69 -24.23
N THR A 166 -16.63 32.53 -24.59
CA THR A 166 -17.61 33.61 -24.64
C THR A 166 -18.84 33.32 -23.79
N VAL A 167 -19.56 34.37 -23.43
CA VAL A 167 -20.83 34.22 -22.68
C VAL A 167 -21.83 33.41 -23.51
N GLY A 168 -22.49 32.43 -22.87
CA GLY A 168 -23.45 31.49 -23.47
C GLY A 168 -22.83 30.15 -23.86
N ASP A 169 -21.53 30.00 -23.82
CA ASP A 169 -20.87 28.73 -24.09
C ASP A 169 -21.25 27.68 -23.07
N ASN A 170 -21.35 26.43 -23.52
CA ASN A 170 -21.53 25.25 -22.68
C ASN A 170 -20.41 24.25 -23.02
N ILE A 171 -19.38 24.22 -22.19
CA ILE A 171 -18.12 23.53 -22.47
C ILE A 171 -18.09 22.21 -21.67
N GLU A 172 -17.96 21.07 -22.34
CA GLU A 172 -17.71 19.79 -21.69
C GLU A 172 -16.30 19.81 -21.07
N LEU A 173 -16.19 19.46 -19.78
CA LEU A 173 -14.92 19.37 -19.05
C LEU A 173 -14.38 17.94 -19.11
N THR A 174 -13.13 17.78 -19.58
CA THR A 174 -12.60 16.49 -20.04
C THR A 174 -11.38 15.99 -19.25
N ALA A 175 -11.14 16.51 -18.03
CA ALA A 175 -10.07 15.99 -17.19
C ALA A 175 -10.33 14.53 -16.82
N SER A 176 -9.26 13.76 -16.71
CA SER A 176 -9.29 12.35 -16.30
C SER A 176 -8.30 12.09 -15.17
N SER A 177 -8.55 11.04 -14.40
CA SER A 177 -7.59 10.53 -13.41
C SER A 177 -7.05 9.18 -13.84
N ASN A 178 -5.76 8.93 -13.62
CA ASN A 178 -5.12 7.64 -13.84
C ASN A 178 -5.71 6.51 -12.98
N SER A 179 -6.38 6.86 -11.87
CA SER A 179 -7.12 5.91 -11.03
C SER A 179 -8.43 5.42 -11.64
N GLY A 180 -8.92 6.09 -12.71
CA GLY A 180 -10.26 5.85 -13.28
C GLY A 180 -11.41 6.41 -12.44
N LEU A 181 -11.14 7.08 -11.32
CA LEU A 181 -12.16 7.74 -10.52
C LEU A 181 -12.68 9.00 -11.23
N PRO A 182 -13.98 9.33 -11.11
CA PRO A 182 -14.55 10.49 -11.77
C PRO A 182 -13.99 11.80 -11.21
N VAL A 183 -13.44 12.64 -12.08
CA VAL A 183 -12.94 13.98 -11.75
C VAL A 183 -14.12 14.92 -11.55
N LYS A 184 -14.03 15.76 -10.52
CA LYS A 184 -14.98 16.84 -10.21
C LYS A 184 -14.36 18.20 -10.53
N TYR A 185 -15.21 19.21 -10.69
CA TYR A 185 -14.77 20.54 -11.05
C TYR A 185 -15.39 21.60 -10.14
N ARG A 186 -14.65 22.69 -9.95
CA ARG A 186 -15.12 23.88 -9.25
C ARG A 186 -14.65 25.14 -9.96
N SER A 187 -15.41 26.22 -9.85
CA SER A 187 -15.07 27.55 -10.33
C SER A 187 -14.82 28.47 -9.15
N THR A 188 -13.89 29.40 -9.28
CA THR A 188 -13.67 30.46 -8.31
C THR A 188 -14.81 31.51 -8.29
N ASP A 189 -15.60 31.57 -9.37
CA ASP A 189 -16.77 32.46 -9.44
C ASP A 189 -17.95 31.73 -10.10
N LEU A 190 -18.85 31.19 -9.28
CA LEU A 190 -20.06 30.50 -9.69
C LEU A 190 -21.09 31.46 -10.36
N SER A 191 -20.96 32.77 -10.18
CA SER A 191 -21.81 33.73 -10.86
C SER A 191 -21.40 33.99 -12.30
N SER A 192 -20.16 33.68 -12.64
CA SER A 192 -19.61 33.78 -14.01
C SER A 192 -19.57 32.44 -14.72
N VAL A 193 -19.27 31.35 -14.01
CA VAL A 193 -19.23 30.00 -14.58
C VAL A 193 -19.91 29.03 -13.63
N MET A 194 -21.01 28.47 -14.08
CA MET A 194 -21.75 27.42 -13.35
C MET A 194 -21.30 26.04 -13.83
N ILE A 195 -20.94 25.17 -12.88
CA ILE A 195 -20.60 23.78 -13.18
C ILE A 195 -21.84 22.92 -12.98
N SER A 196 -22.12 22.05 -13.96
CA SER A 196 -23.20 21.07 -13.89
C SER A 196 -22.74 19.71 -14.38
N THR A 197 -23.33 18.65 -13.83
CA THR A 197 -23.05 17.27 -14.28
C THR A 197 -24.33 16.67 -14.84
N LYS A 198 -24.25 16.11 -16.04
CA LYS A 198 -25.35 15.43 -16.72
C LYS A 198 -24.84 14.16 -17.38
N ASN A 199 -25.52 13.03 -17.14
CA ASN A 199 -25.17 11.72 -17.70
C ASN A 199 -23.68 11.34 -17.50
N GLY A 200 -23.11 11.64 -16.32
CA GLY A 200 -21.72 11.34 -15.99
C GLY A 200 -20.67 12.29 -16.59
N LYS A 201 -21.10 13.29 -17.37
CA LYS A 201 -20.26 14.33 -17.95
C LYS A 201 -20.45 15.65 -17.22
N SER A 202 -19.37 16.40 -17.01
CA SER A 202 -19.38 17.70 -16.39
C SER A 202 -19.27 18.80 -17.43
N TYR A 203 -19.99 19.90 -17.21
CA TYR A 203 -20.07 21.04 -18.12
C TYR A 203 -19.87 22.35 -17.38
N ALA A 204 -19.13 23.26 -17.97
CA ALA A 204 -19.01 24.66 -17.55
C ALA A 204 -19.96 25.52 -18.41
N TYR A 205 -20.94 26.14 -17.76
CA TYR A 205 -21.88 27.07 -18.37
C TYR A 205 -21.41 28.51 -18.14
N ILE A 206 -21.14 29.24 -19.20
CA ILE A 206 -20.55 30.58 -19.16
C ILE A 206 -21.66 31.64 -19.10
N ILE A 207 -21.73 32.40 -17.99
CA ILE A 207 -22.85 33.29 -17.66
C ILE A 207 -22.52 34.74 -17.95
N LYS A 208 -21.32 35.22 -17.54
CA LYS A 208 -20.91 36.62 -17.72
C LYS A 208 -19.41 36.77 -17.94
N PRO A 209 -18.95 37.88 -18.56
CA PRO A 209 -17.54 38.15 -18.76
C PRO A 209 -16.79 38.22 -17.43
N SER A 210 -15.69 37.53 -17.31
CA SER A 210 -14.83 37.51 -16.11
C SER A 210 -13.53 36.74 -16.42
N THR A 211 -12.55 36.88 -15.53
CA THR A 211 -11.43 35.95 -15.47
C THR A 211 -11.62 35.01 -14.28
N VAL A 212 -11.74 33.74 -14.51
CA VAL A 212 -11.98 32.73 -13.46
C VAL A 212 -10.93 31.64 -13.52
N VAL A 213 -10.76 30.93 -12.39
CA VAL A 213 -10.02 29.68 -12.33
C VAL A 213 -11.02 28.53 -12.25
N LEU A 214 -10.92 27.59 -13.18
CA LEU A 214 -11.54 26.29 -13.04
C LEU A 214 -10.52 25.30 -12.45
N SER A 215 -10.94 24.57 -11.43
CA SER A 215 -10.12 23.52 -10.80
C SER A 215 -10.76 22.18 -11.04
N ALA A 216 -9.98 21.22 -11.57
CA ALA A 216 -10.31 19.81 -11.58
C ALA A 216 -9.73 19.15 -10.32
N TYR A 217 -10.53 18.39 -9.58
CA TYR A 217 -10.13 17.75 -8.34
C TYR A 217 -10.71 16.35 -8.19
N GLN A 218 -10.03 15.51 -7.38
CA GLN A 218 -10.46 14.16 -7.04
C GLN A 218 -10.05 13.84 -5.60
N SER A 219 -11.03 13.64 -4.72
CA SER A 219 -10.82 13.47 -3.27
C SER A 219 -10.36 12.06 -2.85
N GLY A 220 -10.10 11.16 -3.82
CA GLY A 220 -9.77 9.79 -3.54
C GLY A 220 -10.96 8.95 -3.05
N ASN A 221 -10.64 7.79 -2.54
CA ASN A 221 -11.58 6.85 -1.93
C ASN A 221 -10.87 5.97 -0.89
N ASN A 222 -11.38 4.75 -0.62
CA ASN A 222 -10.73 3.83 0.31
C ASN A 222 -9.38 3.31 -0.20
N ASN A 223 -9.14 3.32 -1.53
CA ASN A 223 -7.96 2.75 -2.18
C ASN A 223 -7.01 3.77 -2.79
N TYR A 224 -7.44 5.01 -2.98
CA TYR A 224 -6.65 6.08 -3.57
C TYR A 224 -6.62 7.31 -2.66
N ASN A 225 -5.48 7.94 -2.58
CA ASN A 225 -5.30 9.24 -1.97
C ASN A 225 -5.99 10.33 -2.78
N GLU A 226 -6.16 11.52 -2.19
CA GLU A 226 -6.59 12.72 -2.90
C GLU A 226 -5.54 13.11 -3.95
N ALA A 227 -6.00 13.50 -5.16
CA ALA A 227 -5.14 14.04 -6.20
C ALA A 227 -4.86 15.53 -5.98
N ASN A 228 -3.71 15.99 -6.47
CA ASN A 228 -3.46 17.42 -6.58
C ASN A 228 -4.44 18.05 -7.58
N ASP A 229 -4.97 19.23 -7.24
CA ASP A 229 -5.84 19.99 -8.13
C ASP A 229 -5.10 20.43 -9.39
N VAL A 230 -5.76 20.32 -10.55
CA VAL A 230 -5.30 20.92 -11.80
C VAL A 230 -6.13 22.17 -12.09
N ASN A 231 -5.47 23.31 -12.22
CA ASN A 231 -6.10 24.61 -12.39
C ASN A 231 -5.93 25.15 -13.82
N LYS A 232 -7.00 25.65 -14.40
CA LYS A 232 -7.02 26.35 -15.71
C LYS A 232 -7.57 27.77 -15.52
N PHE A 233 -6.86 28.76 -16.05
CA PHE A 233 -7.31 30.14 -16.10
C PHE A 233 -8.13 30.36 -17.35
N ILE A 234 -9.34 30.89 -17.19
CA ILE A 234 -10.25 31.15 -18.29
C ILE A 234 -10.56 32.65 -18.35
N ASN A 235 -10.26 33.26 -19.46
CA ASN A 235 -10.65 34.64 -19.77
C ASN A 235 -11.92 34.62 -20.62
N ILE A 236 -13.03 35.04 -20.02
CA ILE A 236 -14.36 35.02 -20.65
C ILE A 236 -14.62 36.39 -21.23
N THR A 237 -14.86 36.44 -22.52
CA THR A 237 -15.21 37.66 -23.23
C THR A 237 -16.71 37.78 -23.41
N ALA A 238 -17.21 39.01 -23.50
CA ALA A 238 -18.60 39.22 -23.94
C ALA A 238 -18.80 38.76 -25.35
N THR A 239 -19.94 38.13 -25.68
CA THR A 239 -20.37 37.94 -27.07
C THR A 239 -20.53 39.31 -27.68
N GLY A 240 -19.70 39.64 -28.66
CA GLY A 240 -19.45 40.97 -29.16
C GLY A 240 -20.68 41.81 -29.42
N ILE A 241 -20.84 42.81 -28.56
CA ILE A 241 -21.34 44.14 -28.98
C ILE A 241 -20.18 45.08 -28.64
N ASP A 242 -19.30 45.32 -29.60
CA ASP A 242 -18.29 46.35 -29.46
C ASP A 242 -19.01 47.68 -29.19
N SER A 243 -18.71 48.30 -28.09
CA SER A 243 -19.14 49.67 -27.86
C SER A 243 -18.50 50.54 -28.96
N ILE A 244 -19.30 51.25 -29.73
CA ILE A 244 -18.77 52.23 -30.64
C ILE A 244 -18.11 53.31 -29.78
N THR A 245 -16.78 53.34 -29.73
CA THR A 245 -16.06 54.55 -29.42
C THR A 245 -16.32 55.49 -30.63
N ASN A 246 -16.93 56.65 -30.39
CA ASN A 246 -17.10 57.67 -31.39
C ASN A 246 -15.71 58.14 -31.85
N ASP A 247 -15.14 57.46 -32.81
CA ASP A 247 -14.03 57.93 -33.57
C ASP A 247 -14.66 58.77 -34.71
N GLU A 248 -14.59 60.12 -34.58
CA GLU A 248 -15.28 61.10 -35.42
C GLU A 248 -14.89 61.03 -36.91
N ASN A 249 -14.18 60.00 -37.36
CA ASN A 249 -13.61 59.92 -38.70
C ASN A 249 -13.91 58.66 -39.49
N THR A 250 -14.86 57.81 -39.10
CA THR A 250 -15.24 56.63 -39.88
C THR A 250 -16.65 56.78 -40.43
N ASN A 251 -16.80 56.63 -41.76
CA ASN A 251 -18.11 56.57 -42.41
C ASN A 251 -18.89 55.32 -42.00
N CYS A 252 -19.55 55.39 -40.83
CA CYS A 252 -20.41 54.32 -40.33
C CYS A 252 -21.80 54.46 -40.93
N ILE A 253 -22.33 53.34 -41.47
CA ILE A 253 -23.70 53.24 -41.93
C ILE A 253 -24.49 52.43 -40.93
N TYR A 254 -25.59 52.99 -40.43
CA TYR A 254 -26.43 52.37 -39.42
C TYR A 254 -27.65 51.71 -40.04
N TYR A 255 -28.02 50.56 -39.53
CA TYR A 255 -29.25 49.82 -39.89
C TYR A 255 -30.03 49.43 -38.64
N ASN A 256 -31.36 49.43 -38.72
CA ASN A 256 -32.19 48.79 -37.69
C ASN A 256 -32.12 47.26 -37.80
N LEU A 257 -32.72 46.55 -36.86
CA LEU A 257 -32.75 45.09 -36.83
C LEU A 257 -33.51 44.47 -38.05
N ASN A 258 -34.32 45.29 -38.76
CA ASN A 258 -35.02 44.87 -39.97
C ASN A 258 -34.17 45.08 -41.25
N GLY A 259 -32.92 45.52 -41.09
CA GLY A 259 -32.01 45.79 -42.22
C GLY A 259 -32.24 47.11 -42.92
N GLN A 260 -33.11 47.98 -42.42
CA GLN A 260 -33.36 49.29 -42.99
C GLN A 260 -32.28 50.30 -42.52
N ARG A 261 -31.71 51.06 -43.44
CA ARG A 261 -30.74 52.13 -43.13
C ARG A 261 -31.39 53.22 -42.31
N ILE A 262 -30.69 53.69 -41.26
CA ILE A 262 -31.11 54.78 -40.38
C ILE A 262 -30.00 55.83 -40.33
N ASP A 263 -30.38 57.09 -40.23
CA ASP A 263 -29.43 58.24 -40.29
C ASP A 263 -28.68 58.46 -38.99
N LYS A 264 -29.25 58.04 -37.84
CA LYS A 264 -28.63 58.10 -36.56
C LYS A 264 -28.94 56.86 -35.73
N PRO A 265 -27.99 56.38 -34.92
CA PRO A 265 -28.26 55.23 -34.06
C PRO A 265 -29.39 55.55 -33.07
N ALA A 266 -30.45 54.78 -33.09
CA ALA A 266 -31.50 54.82 -32.09
C ALA A 266 -30.99 54.10 -30.84
N LYS A 267 -31.52 54.45 -29.61
CA LYS A 267 -31.25 53.66 -28.40
C LYS A 267 -31.68 52.24 -28.59
N GLY A 268 -30.79 51.33 -28.25
CA GLY A 268 -31.03 49.89 -28.37
C GLY A 268 -30.01 49.23 -29.30
N ILE A 269 -30.37 48.07 -29.85
CA ILE A 269 -29.48 47.32 -30.72
C ILE A 269 -29.60 47.83 -32.18
N VAL A 270 -28.48 48.21 -32.77
CA VAL A 270 -28.38 48.61 -34.17
C VAL A 270 -27.29 47.79 -34.90
N ILE A 271 -27.41 47.68 -36.19
CA ILE A 271 -26.37 47.08 -37.05
C ILE A 271 -25.52 48.19 -37.59
N VAL A 272 -24.22 48.14 -37.42
CA VAL A 272 -23.26 49.14 -37.88
C VAL A 272 -22.38 48.51 -38.94
N LYS A 273 -22.32 49.11 -40.11
CA LYS A 273 -21.41 48.75 -41.16
C LYS A 273 -20.31 49.79 -41.31
N THR A 274 -19.05 49.34 -41.19
CA THR A 274 -17.86 50.17 -41.34
C THR A 274 -16.96 49.50 -42.39
N GLY A 275 -16.93 50.04 -43.60
CA GLY A 275 -16.28 49.37 -44.73
C GLY A 275 -16.90 48.01 -45.02
N GLU A 276 -16.12 46.95 -45.00
CA GLU A 276 -16.61 45.56 -45.23
C GLU A 276 -17.07 44.87 -43.95
N LYS A 277 -16.81 45.45 -42.76
CA LYS A 277 -17.20 44.88 -41.45
C LYS A 277 -18.62 45.29 -41.07
N VAL A 278 -19.39 44.33 -40.60
CA VAL A 278 -20.76 44.56 -40.09
C VAL A 278 -20.82 44.08 -38.63
N ASN A 279 -21.13 44.95 -37.73
CA ASN A 279 -21.23 44.68 -36.31
C ASN A 279 -22.63 44.98 -35.76
N LYS A 280 -23.10 44.20 -34.80
CA LYS A 280 -24.31 44.44 -34.05
C LYS A 280 -23.93 45.19 -32.76
N VAL A 281 -24.47 46.39 -32.56
CA VAL A 281 -24.03 47.32 -31.49
C VAL A 281 -25.19 47.75 -30.62
N LEU A 282 -24.97 47.84 -29.32
CA LEU A 282 -25.91 48.47 -28.37
C LEU A 282 -25.58 49.93 -28.20
N THR A 283 -26.52 50.82 -28.60
CA THR A 283 -26.42 52.25 -28.38
C THR A 283 -27.18 52.63 -27.07
N LYS A 284 -26.55 53.44 -26.21
CA LYS A 284 -27.14 53.93 -24.94
C LYS A 284 -27.97 55.18 -25.13
#